data_df1245ab7fdd156f3c8c690ecabdd539
#
_entry.id   df1245ab7fdd156f3c8c690ecabdd539
#
_cell.length_a   1.000
_cell.length_b   1.000
_cell.length_c   1.000
_cell.angle_alpha   90.00
_cell.angle_beta   90.00
_cell.angle_gamma   90.00
#
_symmetry.space_group_name_H-M   'P 1'
#
loop_
_entity.id
_entity.type
_entity.pdbx_description
1 polymer ?
#
loop_
_entity_poly.entity_id
_entity_poly.type
_entity_poly.pdbx_seq_one_letter_code
_entity_poly.pdbx_strand_id
1 'polypeptide(L)'
;MHEVREEHRVGLDYLEDVTVLLQRIRGAHPTAGLYEAADLQWWWAQRPRPTDNLPQLFWFDHLGRPEAAVIATDSGDRMQLDPMVMPHAAPDVVAHVIERGLDHATELGIEAVCLEFDCADDVLRDVLVGHGFTIEEDGVIETWLAADARPQISPLHEGYRLSSRLETMQRPHHMISLKRGHPDPELRLRQTSLYRPDFDLVVHDSGDSVAAYGLFWYDPETATGLVEPMRTEDDHQRRGLARHILTTGLDLLAEAGAKRIKICYEPDNSASGSLYLSLGFEPDRQTVVFSRRTSRGAS
;
A
#
# COMPACT_ATOMS: atom_id res chain seq x y z
N MET A 1 -10.28 7.18 30.02
CA MET A 1 -9.35 7.48 28.91
C MET A 1 -7.95 7.25 29.45
N HIS A 2 -7.24 6.22 28.97
CA HIS A 2 -5.80 6.19 29.17
C HIS A 2 -5.24 7.38 28.38
N GLU A 3 -4.33 8.12 29.00
CA GLU A 3 -3.70 9.30 28.42
C GLU A 3 -2.94 8.88 27.17
N VAL A 4 -3.57 9.09 26.00
CA VAL A 4 -2.96 8.85 24.68
C VAL A 4 -2.20 10.13 24.34
N ARG A 5 -0.90 10.01 24.10
CA ARG A 5 -0.03 11.15 23.79
C ARG A 5 0.08 11.32 22.28
N GLU A 6 -0.32 12.50 21.78
CA GLU A 6 -0.09 12.89 20.37
C GLU A 6 1.37 13.29 20.19
N GLU A 7 1.99 12.80 19.13
CA GLU A 7 3.34 13.15 18.70
C GLU A 7 3.43 13.25 17.19
N HIS A 8 4.44 13.96 16.72
CA HIS A 8 4.77 14.04 15.31
C HIS A 8 5.98 13.17 15.00
N ARG A 9 5.94 12.49 13.85
CA ARG A 9 7.05 11.70 13.30
C ARG A 9 7.37 12.15 11.89
N VAL A 10 8.64 12.12 11.52
CA VAL A 10 9.12 12.49 10.18
C VAL A 10 10.12 11.47 9.65
N GLY A 11 10.22 11.34 8.35
CA GLY A 11 11.24 10.52 7.72
C GLY A 11 11.15 9.05 8.11
N LEU A 12 12.27 8.43 8.42
CA LEU A 12 12.32 7.01 8.79
C LEU A 12 11.64 6.71 10.13
N ASP A 13 11.58 7.68 11.05
CA ASP A 13 10.90 7.49 12.32
C ASP A 13 9.40 7.27 12.13
N TYR A 14 8.76 8.02 11.20
CA TYR A 14 7.35 7.76 10.89
C TYR A 14 7.16 6.39 10.21
N LEU A 15 8.08 6.00 9.32
CA LEU A 15 8.00 4.71 8.63
C LEU A 15 8.10 3.53 9.61
N GLU A 16 8.98 3.64 10.60
CA GLU A 16 9.11 2.65 11.68
C GLU A 16 7.83 2.57 12.51
N ASP A 17 7.34 3.69 13.03
CA ASP A 17 6.16 3.71 13.90
C ASP A 17 4.87 3.29 13.16
N VAL A 18 4.69 3.68 11.88
CA VAL A 18 3.52 3.24 11.11
C VAL A 18 3.60 1.75 10.76
N THR A 19 4.81 1.23 10.51
CA THR A 19 5.02 -0.21 10.32
C THR A 19 4.55 -0.98 11.56
N VAL A 20 4.99 -0.56 12.74
CA VAL A 20 4.58 -1.18 14.02
C VAL A 20 3.07 -1.07 14.23
N LEU A 21 2.46 0.09 13.96
CA LEU A 21 1.01 0.27 14.08
C LEU A 21 0.24 -0.71 13.20
N LEU A 22 0.62 -0.81 11.91
CA LEU A 22 -0.08 -1.68 10.96
C LEU A 22 0.10 -3.17 11.30
N GLN A 23 1.28 -3.57 11.78
CA GLN A 23 1.50 -4.91 12.32
C GLN A 23 0.60 -5.19 13.52
N ARG A 24 0.43 -4.23 14.43
CA ARG A 24 -0.49 -4.36 15.58
C ARG A 24 -1.95 -4.44 15.14
N ILE A 25 -2.38 -3.61 14.19
CA ILE A 25 -3.74 -3.66 13.62
C ILE A 25 -4.00 -5.04 13.03
N ARG A 26 -3.09 -5.52 12.20
CA ARG A 26 -3.21 -6.83 11.55
C ARG A 26 -3.16 -7.99 12.55
N GLY A 27 -2.34 -7.89 13.58
CA GLY A 27 -2.29 -8.88 14.68
C GLY A 27 -3.54 -8.90 15.54
N ALA A 28 -4.22 -7.74 15.70
CA ALA A 28 -5.48 -7.66 16.44
C ALA A 28 -6.68 -8.19 15.65
N HIS A 29 -6.68 -8.00 14.34
CA HIS A 29 -7.75 -8.50 13.47
C HIS A 29 -7.21 -8.79 12.06
N PRO A 30 -7.49 -9.97 11.51
CA PRO A 30 -6.85 -10.45 10.29
C PRO A 30 -7.12 -9.63 9.02
N THR A 31 -8.19 -8.87 8.93
CA THR A 31 -8.52 -8.04 7.76
C THR A 31 -8.91 -6.61 8.14
N ALA A 32 -8.60 -6.15 9.38
CA ALA A 32 -8.92 -4.77 9.77
C ALA A 32 -7.98 -3.77 9.11
N GLY A 33 -8.51 -2.59 8.81
CA GLY A 33 -7.78 -1.52 8.14
C GLY A 33 -7.55 -1.79 6.66
N LEU A 34 -7.21 -0.76 5.92
CA LEU A 34 -6.99 -0.83 4.47
C LEU A 34 -5.56 -1.22 4.11
N TYR A 35 -4.60 -0.92 4.96
CA TYR A 35 -3.18 -0.97 4.61
C TYR A 35 -2.44 -2.06 5.38
N GLU A 36 -1.45 -2.64 4.71
CA GLU A 36 -0.41 -3.45 5.32
C GLU A 36 0.82 -2.59 5.62
N ALA A 37 1.67 -3.03 6.53
CA ALA A 37 2.95 -2.36 6.76
C ALA A 37 3.78 -2.25 5.47
N ALA A 38 3.66 -3.23 4.58
CA ALA A 38 4.31 -3.25 3.29
C ALA A 38 3.81 -2.17 2.32
N ASP A 39 2.51 -1.77 2.36
CA ASP A 39 1.97 -0.69 1.53
C ASP A 39 2.74 0.62 1.82
N LEU A 40 2.89 0.97 3.10
CA LEU A 40 3.59 2.21 3.50
C LEU A 40 5.08 2.16 3.16
N GLN A 41 5.69 0.99 3.28
CA GLN A 41 7.09 0.79 2.89
C GLN A 41 7.28 0.89 1.37
N TRP A 42 6.33 0.39 0.59
CA TRP A 42 6.32 0.57 -0.86
C TRP A 42 6.11 2.05 -1.22
N TRP A 43 5.18 2.74 -0.60
CA TRP A 43 4.97 4.17 -0.85
C TRP A 43 6.21 5.00 -0.53
N TRP A 44 6.93 4.67 0.54
CA TRP A 44 8.24 5.26 0.84
C TRP A 44 9.26 4.98 -0.26
N ALA A 45 9.32 3.75 -0.74
CA ALA A 45 10.33 3.30 -1.70
C ALA A 45 10.08 3.80 -3.13
N GLN A 46 8.82 4.00 -3.50
CA GLN A 46 8.40 4.35 -4.86
C GLN A 46 9.12 5.58 -5.41
N ARG A 47 9.14 6.64 -4.65
CA ARG A 47 9.84 7.89 -4.97
C ARG A 47 9.85 8.81 -3.73
N PRO A 48 10.85 9.71 -3.61
CA PRO A 48 10.77 10.75 -2.61
C PRO A 48 9.50 11.59 -2.80
N ARG A 49 8.78 11.82 -1.70
CA ARG A 49 7.59 12.68 -1.68
C ARG A 49 7.88 13.93 -0.86
N PRO A 50 7.29 15.08 -1.18
CA PRO A 50 7.41 16.26 -0.33
C PRO A 50 7.04 15.98 1.13
N THR A 51 6.00 15.16 1.34
CA THR A 51 5.49 14.78 2.66
C THR A 51 6.37 13.80 3.45
N ASP A 52 7.37 13.19 2.85
CA ASP A 52 8.31 12.30 3.58
C ASP A 52 9.03 13.01 4.73
N ASN A 53 9.19 14.32 4.64
CA ASN A 53 9.81 15.16 5.66
C ASN A 53 8.82 16.05 6.43
N LEU A 54 7.52 15.90 6.17
CA LEU A 54 6.49 16.59 6.94
C LEU A 54 6.15 15.81 8.21
N PRO A 55 5.75 16.52 9.28
CA PRO A 55 5.27 15.86 10.48
C PRO A 55 4.02 15.03 10.20
N GLN A 56 4.09 13.74 10.49
CA GLN A 56 2.96 12.81 10.46
C GLN A 56 2.40 12.67 11.87
N LEU A 57 1.08 12.57 12.03
CA LEU A 57 0.44 12.47 13.33
C LEU A 57 0.44 11.04 13.85
N PHE A 58 0.81 10.88 15.12
CA PHE A 58 0.75 9.60 15.83
C PHE A 58 0.20 9.77 17.23
N TRP A 59 -0.51 8.76 17.71
CA TRP A 59 -0.99 8.64 19.08
C TRP A 59 -0.41 7.37 19.72
N PHE A 60 0.21 7.55 20.88
CA PHE A 60 0.89 6.46 21.58
C PHE A 60 0.19 6.14 22.89
N ASP A 61 0.15 4.85 23.24
CA ASP A 61 -0.29 4.39 24.56
C ASP A 61 0.76 4.72 25.65
N HIS A 62 0.41 4.42 26.90
CA HIS A 62 1.29 4.63 28.05
C HIS A 62 2.58 3.79 28.04
N LEU A 63 2.67 2.79 27.17
CA LEU A 63 3.87 1.97 26.94
C LEU A 63 4.70 2.46 25.74
N GLY A 64 4.30 3.57 25.11
CA GLY A 64 4.95 4.12 23.93
C GLY A 64 4.69 3.34 22.66
N ARG A 65 3.60 2.56 22.58
CA ARG A 65 3.24 1.83 21.35
C ARG A 65 2.22 2.64 20.54
N PRO A 66 2.35 2.74 19.22
CA PRO A 66 1.40 3.48 18.39
C PRO A 66 0.02 2.80 18.40
N GLU A 67 -1.03 3.59 18.67
CA GLU A 67 -2.44 3.19 18.71
C GLU A 67 -3.23 3.76 17.53
N ALA A 68 -2.79 4.90 16.99
CA ALA A 68 -3.36 5.52 15.82
C ALA A 68 -2.32 6.38 15.10
N ALA A 69 -2.56 6.65 13.82
CA ALA A 69 -1.82 7.60 13.02
C ALA A 69 -2.70 8.25 11.96
N VAL A 70 -2.29 9.43 11.48
CA VAL A 70 -2.75 10.00 10.21
C VAL A 70 -1.54 10.27 9.36
N ILE A 71 -1.43 9.56 8.25
CA ILE A 71 -0.37 9.77 7.28
C ILE A 71 -0.89 10.71 6.20
N ALA A 72 -0.22 11.85 6.07
CA ALA A 72 -0.55 12.87 5.09
C ALA A 72 0.37 12.72 3.87
N THR A 73 -0.21 12.55 2.69
CA THR A 73 0.52 12.40 1.42
C THR A 73 0.12 13.53 0.47
N ASP A 74 1.10 14.34 0.07
CA ASP A 74 0.90 15.40 -0.92
C ASP A 74 0.87 14.79 -2.33
N SER A 75 -0.28 14.90 -3.01
CA SER A 75 -0.48 14.48 -4.39
C SER A 75 -0.32 15.63 -5.40
N GLY A 76 0.07 16.82 -4.93
CA GLY A 76 0.36 18.02 -5.71
C GLY A 76 -0.81 18.99 -5.82
N ASP A 77 -2.02 18.53 -6.09
CA ASP A 77 -3.25 19.34 -6.14
C ASP A 77 -4.13 19.17 -4.90
N ARG A 78 -3.87 18.14 -4.11
CA ARG A 78 -4.58 17.79 -2.89
C ARG A 78 -3.71 16.99 -1.93
N MET A 79 -4.13 16.91 -0.68
CA MET A 79 -3.52 16.03 0.31
C MET A 79 -4.43 14.82 0.55
N GLN A 80 -3.87 13.63 0.39
CA GLN A 80 -4.50 12.42 0.88
C GLN A 80 -4.18 12.26 2.37
N LEU A 81 -5.20 11.99 3.17
CA LEU A 81 -5.07 11.62 4.57
C LEU A 81 -5.46 10.15 4.74
N ASP A 82 -4.56 9.39 5.34
CA ASP A 82 -4.76 7.98 5.62
C ASP A 82 -4.83 7.77 7.15
N PRO A 83 -6.04 7.87 7.74
CA PRO A 83 -6.24 7.58 9.15
C PRO A 83 -6.13 6.07 9.41
N MET A 84 -5.31 5.70 10.38
CA MET A 84 -5.08 4.32 10.81
C MET A 84 -5.32 4.24 12.30
N VAL A 85 -6.24 3.39 12.74
CA VAL A 85 -6.63 3.28 14.14
C VAL A 85 -6.76 1.82 14.52
N MET A 86 -6.41 1.47 15.75
CA MET A 86 -6.59 0.11 16.26
C MET A 86 -8.05 -0.35 16.12
N PRO A 87 -8.33 -1.61 15.72
CA PRO A 87 -9.68 -2.08 15.32
C PRO A 87 -10.74 -1.99 16.42
N HIS A 88 -10.32 -1.85 17.67
CA HIS A 88 -11.23 -1.78 18.83
C HIS A 88 -11.29 -0.38 19.45
N ALA A 89 -10.80 0.63 18.72
CA ALA A 89 -10.90 2.00 19.19
C ALA A 89 -12.37 2.42 19.30
N ALA A 90 -12.67 3.20 20.33
CA ALA A 90 -14.02 3.73 20.51
C ALA A 90 -14.35 4.75 19.38
N PRO A 91 -15.62 4.89 18.98
CA PRO A 91 -16.00 5.79 17.89
C PRO A 91 -15.57 7.24 18.07
N ASP A 92 -15.53 7.73 19.30
CA ASP A 92 -15.05 9.08 19.65
C ASP A 92 -13.54 9.24 19.41
N VAL A 93 -12.76 8.17 19.56
CA VAL A 93 -11.33 8.18 19.23
C VAL A 93 -11.14 8.23 17.72
N VAL A 94 -11.90 7.45 16.96
CA VAL A 94 -11.85 7.47 15.49
C VAL A 94 -12.21 8.86 14.96
N ALA A 95 -13.31 9.45 15.46
CA ALA A 95 -13.72 10.79 15.09
C ALA A 95 -12.63 11.83 15.42
N HIS A 96 -12.04 11.77 16.61
CA HIS A 96 -10.95 12.65 17.02
C HIS A 96 -9.73 12.56 16.09
N VAL A 97 -9.31 11.35 15.72
CA VAL A 97 -8.17 11.13 14.82
C VAL A 97 -8.42 11.77 13.45
N ILE A 98 -9.64 11.63 12.92
CA ILE A 98 -10.03 12.23 11.65
C ILE A 98 -10.05 13.75 11.73
N GLU A 99 -10.74 14.31 12.75
CA GLU A 99 -10.82 15.76 12.97
C GLU A 99 -9.42 16.37 13.10
N ARG A 100 -8.57 15.73 13.88
CA ARG A 100 -7.19 16.20 14.07
C ARG A 100 -6.36 16.12 12.78
N GLY A 101 -6.58 15.09 11.94
CA GLY A 101 -5.97 15.00 10.61
C GLY A 101 -6.40 16.15 9.69
N LEU A 102 -7.69 16.52 9.73
CA LEU A 102 -8.23 17.66 8.96
C LEU A 102 -7.66 19.00 9.43
N ASP A 103 -7.51 19.16 10.76
CA ASP A 103 -6.88 20.34 11.35
C ASP A 103 -5.40 20.42 10.91
N HIS A 104 -4.69 19.29 10.94
CA HIS A 104 -3.30 19.22 10.51
C HIS A 104 -3.13 19.62 9.03
N ALA A 105 -3.99 19.14 8.13
CA ALA A 105 -3.96 19.58 6.73
C ALA A 105 -4.19 21.09 6.62
N THR A 106 -5.09 21.65 7.42
CA THR A 106 -5.36 23.09 7.47
C THR A 106 -4.15 23.87 8.00
N GLU A 107 -3.49 23.39 9.05
CA GLU A 107 -2.25 23.97 9.59
C GLU A 107 -1.11 24.01 8.56
N LEU A 108 -1.07 23.01 7.67
CA LEU A 108 -0.13 22.94 6.55
C LEU A 108 -0.53 23.82 5.35
N GLY A 109 -1.68 24.51 5.43
CA GLY A 109 -2.19 25.39 4.37
C GLY A 109 -2.80 24.65 3.17
N ILE A 110 -3.20 23.40 3.35
CA ILE A 110 -3.78 22.57 2.29
C ILE A 110 -5.29 22.80 2.20
N GLU A 111 -5.75 23.18 1.00
CA GLU A 111 -7.16 23.50 0.75
C GLU A 111 -7.98 22.31 0.25
N ALA A 112 -7.35 21.36 -0.44
CA ALA A 112 -8.01 20.17 -0.97
C ALA A 112 -7.54 18.92 -0.24
N VAL A 113 -8.47 18.15 0.28
CA VAL A 113 -8.18 16.93 1.06
C VAL A 113 -9.02 15.79 0.51
N CYS A 114 -8.42 14.60 0.40
CA CYS A 114 -9.13 13.37 0.11
C CYS A 114 -8.79 12.28 1.13
N LEU A 115 -9.72 11.35 1.32
CA LEU A 115 -9.53 10.12 2.10
C LEU A 115 -10.10 8.95 1.32
N GLU A 116 -9.41 7.82 1.38
CA GLU A 116 -9.89 6.55 0.88
C GLU A 116 -10.30 5.68 2.08
N PHE A 117 -11.46 5.02 1.98
CA PHE A 117 -11.95 4.15 3.05
C PHE A 117 -12.88 3.05 2.51
N ASP A 118 -13.18 2.05 3.34
CA ASP A 118 -14.10 0.97 3.02
C ASP A 118 -15.51 1.52 2.75
N CYS A 119 -16.07 1.24 1.58
CA CYS A 119 -17.43 1.70 1.21
C CYS A 119 -18.53 1.21 2.17
N ALA A 120 -18.27 0.18 2.95
CA ALA A 120 -19.18 -0.35 3.97
C ALA A 120 -19.04 0.33 5.34
N ASP A 121 -18.05 1.22 5.54
CA ASP A 121 -17.88 1.97 6.79
C ASP A 121 -18.83 3.17 6.86
N ASP A 122 -20.07 2.92 7.28
CA ASP A 122 -21.09 3.96 7.42
C ASP A 122 -20.71 5.01 8.49
N VAL A 123 -19.99 4.63 9.54
CA VAL A 123 -19.60 5.54 10.61
C VAL A 123 -18.62 6.59 10.09
N LEU A 124 -17.58 6.14 9.38
CA LEU A 124 -16.62 7.06 8.79
C LEU A 124 -17.24 7.92 7.70
N ARG A 125 -18.13 7.33 6.89
CA ARG A 125 -18.90 8.07 5.87
C ARG A 125 -19.68 9.23 6.49
N ASP A 126 -20.43 8.97 7.56
CA ASP A 126 -21.26 10.00 8.23
C ASP A 126 -20.37 11.12 8.80
N VAL A 127 -19.22 10.79 9.39
CA VAL A 127 -18.25 11.78 9.87
C VAL A 127 -17.77 12.64 8.71
N LEU A 128 -17.32 12.04 7.60
CA LEU A 128 -16.80 12.78 6.44
C LEU A 128 -17.88 13.65 5.79
N VAL A 129 -19.10 13.14 5.63
CA VAL A 129 -20.22 13.93 5.12
C VAL A 129 -20.53 15.12 6.03
N GLY A 130 -20.49 14.93 7.36
CA GLY A 130 -20.63 16.00 8.34
C GLY A 130 -19.57 17.10 8.20
N HIS A 131 -18.37 16.76 7.73
CA HIS A 131 -17.29 17.70 7.41
C HIS A 131 -17.33 18.24 5.97
N GLY A 132 -18.39 17.97 5.21
CA GLY A 132 -18.57 18.48 3.85
C GLY A 132 -17.82 17.74 2.76
N PHE A 133 -17.39 16.52 3.01
CA PHE A 133 -16.82 15.64 1.99
C PHE A 133 -17.90 15.05 1.10
N THR A 134 -17.56 14.79 -0.14
CA THR A 134 -18.41 14.12 -1.14
C THR A 134 -17.64 13.00 -1.83
N ILE A 135 -18.34 11.99 -2.31
CA ILE A 135 -17.75 10.91 -3.11
C ILE A 135 -17.16 11.54 -4.37
N GLU A 136 -15.92 11.21 -4.67
CA GLU A 136 -15.21 11.64 -5.86
C GLU A 136 -15.12 10.50 -6.89
N GLU A 137 -14.65 9.33 -6.46
CA GLU A 137 -14.45 8.18 -7.33
C GLU A 137 -14.51 6.85 -6.54
N ASP A 138 -14.67 5.75 -7.25
CA ASP A 138 -14.43 4.42 -6.70
C ASP A 138 -12.94 4.23 -6.45
N GLY A 139 -12.62 3.64 -5.31
CA GLY A 139 -11.24 3.26 -4.97
C GLY A 139 -10.89 1.88 -5.51
N VAL A 140 -10.09 1.13 -4.77
CA VAL A 140 -9.64 -0.21 -5.17
C VAL A 140 -10.55 -1.32 -4.66
N ILE A 141 -10.49 -2.48 -5.33
CA ILE A 141 -11.03 -3.72 -4.82
C ILE A 141 -9.88 -4.48 -4.15
N GLU A 142 -10.00 -4.66 -2.84
CA GLU A 142 -9.09 -5.48 -2.04
C GLU A 142 -9.45 -6.95 -2.20
N THR A 143 -8.44 -7.79 -2.45
CA THR A 143 -8.63 -9.23 -2.57
C THR A 143 -7.60 -9.99 -1.74
N TRP A 144 -8.00 -11.18 -1.29
CA TRP A 144 -7.18 -12.05 -0.48
C TRP A 144 -7.08 -13.45 -1.05
N LEU A 145 -5.93 -14.09 -0.83
CA LEU A 145 -5.70 -15.50 -1.13
C LEU A 145 -5.12 -16.19 0.12
N ALA A 146 -5.69 -17.30 0.53
CA ALA A 146 -5.05 -18.20 1.49
C ALA A 146 -3.79 -18.80 0.86
N ALA A 147 -2.63 -18.67 1.51
CA ALA A 147 -1.36 -19.05 0.90
C ALA A 147 -1.23 -20.54 0.61
N ASP A 148 -1.96 -21.40 1.35
CA ASP A 148 -2.05 -22.84 1.11
C ASP A 148 -2.96 -23.20 -0.09
N ALA A 149 -3.82 -22.29 -0.52
CA ALA A 149 -4.66 -22.43 -1.71
C ALA A 149 -4.00 -21.88 -3.00
N ARG A 150 -2.74 -21.43 -2.91
CA ARG A 150 -2.04 -20.86 -4.07
C ARG A 150 -1.99 -21.85 -5.25
N PRO A 151 -2.15 -21.35 -6.49
CA PRO A 151 -2.06 -22.20 -7.66
C PRO A 151 -0.61 -22.65 -7.91
N GLN A 152 -0.45 -23.68 -8.71
CA GLN A 152 0.86 -24.08 -9.21
C GLN A 152 1.51 -22.97 -10.07
N ILE A 153 2.85 -22.90 -10.06
CA ILE A 153 3.59 -21.96 -10.88
C ILE A 153 3.25 -22.19 -12.37
N SER A 154 2.78 -21.14 -13.02
CA SER A 154 2.46 -21.17 -14.45
C SER A 154 3.74 -21.22 -15.27
N PRO A 155 3.77 -21.87 -16.44
CA PRO A 155 4.96 -21.90 -17.29
C PRO A 155 5.33 -20.49 -17.78
N LEU A 156 6.63 -20.22 -17.85
CA LEU A 156 7.14 -19.01 -18.51
C LEU A 156 7.08 -19.16 -20.02
N HIS A 157 6.67 -18.13 -20.72
CA HIS A 157 6.64 -18.10 -22.17
C HIS A 157 8.06 -18.26 -22.74
N GLU A 158 8.18 -19.03 -23.82
CA GLU A 158 9.47 -19.23 -24.51
C GLU A 158 10.10 -17.89 -24.95
N GLY A 159 11.42 -17.77 -24.85
CA GLY A 159 12.15 -16.55 -25.16
C GLY A 159 12.22 -15.52 -24.03
N TYR A 160 11.67 -15.86 -22.85
CA TYR A 160 11.75 -15.01 -21.66
C TYR A 160 12.52 -15.70 -20.54
N ARG A 161 13.07 -14.89 -19.64
CA ARG A 161 13.84 -15.36 -18.48
C ARG A 161 13.40 -14.60 -17.24
N LEU A 162 13.01 -15.32 -16.19
CA LEU A 162 12.77 -14.77 -14.87
C LEU A 162 14.08 -14.68 -14.09
N SER A 163 14.25 -13.61 -13.35
CA SER A 163 15.32 -13.43 -12.37
C SER A 163 14.78 -12.67 -11.16
N SER A 164 15.42 -12.82 -10.03
CA SER A 164 15.21 -11.97 -8.86
C SER A 164 16.15 -10.75 -8.88
N ARG A 165 15.85 -9.74 -8.06
CA ARG A 165 16.77 -8.62 -7.84
C ARG A 165 18.08 -9.11 -7.24
N LEU A 166 18.05 -10.13 -6.40
CA LEU A 166 19.25 -10.73 -5.83
C LEU A 166 20.24 -11.18 -6.91
N GLU A 167 19.74 -11.75 -8.02
CA GLU A 167 20.55 -12.19 -9.16
C GLU A 167 21.01 -11.04 -10.07
N THR A 168 20.30 -9.92 -10.04
CA THR A 168 20.53 -8.77 -10.94
C THR A 168 21.14 -7.55 -10.25
N MET A 169 21.61 -7.68 -9.00
CA MET A 169 22.14 -6.56 -8.18
C MET A 169 23.28 -5.76 -8.83
N GLN A 170 24.03 -6.37 -9.77
CA GLN A 170 25.11 -5.71 -10.49
C GLN A 170 24.62 -4.78 -11.62
N ARG A 171 23.32 -4.78 -11.89
CA ARG A 171 22.67 -3.93 -12.91
C ARG A 171 21.89 -2.82 -12.23
N PRO A 172 21.56 -1.73 -12.93
CA PRO A 172 20.56 -0.77 -12.45
C PRO A 172 19.26 -1.49 -12.12
N HIS A 173 18.54 -1.00 -11.12
CA HIS A 173 17.25 -1.58 -10.77
C HIS A 173 16.31 -1.56 -11.98
N HIS A 174 15.58 -2.65 -12.22
CA HIS A 174 14.74 -2.81 -13.41
C HIS A 174 13.66 -1.70 -13.55
N MET A 175 13.16 -1.14 -12.45
CA MET A 175 12.21 -0.02 -12.48
C MET A 175 12.82 1.30 -12.99
N ILE A 176 14.16 1.50 -12.90
CA ILE A 176 14.83 2.72 -13.41
C ILE A 176 14.78 2.76 -14.93
N SER A 177 15.03 1.64 -15.58
CA SER A 177 15.09 1.56 -17.05
C SER A 177 13.77 1.93 -17.73
N LEU A 178 12.67 1.84 -17.00
CA LEU A 178 11.32 2.10 -17.49
C LEU A 178 10.89 3.57 -17.41
N LYS A 179 11.81 4.49 -17.09
CA LYS A 179 11.56 5.94 -17.00
C LYS A 179 10.36 6.32 -16.12
N ARG A 180 10.10 5.57 -15.08
CA ARG A 180 8.92 5.75 -14.20
C ARG A 180 9.17 6.69 -13.03
N GLY A 181 10.10 7.64 -13.19
CA GLY A 181 10.30 8.73 -12.23
C GLY A 181 11.10 8.34 -10.98
N HIS A 182 11.75 7.18 -10.97
CA HIS A 182 12.59 6.73 -9.87
C HIS A 182 14.06 7.06 -10.13
N PRO A 183 14.67 8.01 -9.41
CA PRO A 183 16.09 8.25 -9.55
C PRO A 183 16.94 7.07 -9.03
N ASP A 184 16.55 6.46 -7.92
CA ASP A 184 17.14 5.25 -7.37
C ASP A 184 16.16 4.58 -6.37
N PRO A 185 15.27 3.68 -6.83
CA PRO A 185 14.34 3.00 -5.93
C PRO A 185 15.07 2.08 -4.96
N GLU A 186 16.23 1.54 -5.33
CA GLU A 186 16.95 0.58 -4.49
C GLU A 186 17.47 1.20 -3.20
N LEU A 187 17.94 2.46 -3.25
CA LEU A 187 18.39 3.16 -2.04
C LEU A 187 17.25 3.26 -1.02
N ARG A 188 16.04 3.55 -1.47
CA ARG A 188 14.88 3.68 -0.60
C ARG A 188 14.31 2.32 -0.18
N LEU A 189 14.27 1.34 -1.06
CA LEU A 189 13.90 -0.04 -0.73
C LEU A 189 14.77 -0.60 0.40
N ARG A 190 16.08 -0.33 0.38
CA ARG A 190 17.01 -0.75 1.43
C ARG A 190 16.80 -0.06 2.79
N GLN A 191 16.04 1.01 2.84
CA GLN A 191 15.65 1.68 4.08
C GLN A 191 14.43 1.03 4.74
N THR A 192 13.72 0.18 4.01
CA THR A 192 12.52 -0.52 4.48
C THR A 192 12.90 -1.85 5.14
N SER A 193 12.15 -2.25 6.18
CA SER A 193 12.44 -3.46 6.95
C SER A 193 11.90 -4.75 6.32
N LEU A 194 10.90 -4.63 5.43
CA LEU A 194 10.22 -5.77 4.80
C LEU A 194 10.72 -6.09 3.39
N TYR A 195 11.56 -5.23 2.79
CA TYR A 195 12.07 -5.47 1.45
C TYR A 195 13.03 -6.65 1.40
N ARG A 196 12.78 -7.53 0.45
CA ARG A 196 13.63 -8.70 0.16
C ARG A 196 13.97 -8.74 -1.33
N PRO A 197 15.27 -8.63 -1.70
CA PRO A 197 15.69 -8.66 -3.11
C PRO A 197 15.38 -9.97 -3.83
N ASP A 198 15.25 -11.08 -3.11
CA ASP A 198 14.85 -12.38 -3.66
C ASP A 198 13.35 -12.45 -4.00
N PHE A 199 12.54 -11.52 -3.46
CA PHE A 199 11.11 -11.38 -3.72
C PHE A 199 10.79 -10.27 -4.73
N ASP A 200 11.79 -9.60 -5.24
CA ASP A 200 11.68 -8.56 -6.27
C ASP A 200 12.02 -9.18 -7.62
N LEU A 201 10.98 -9.57 -8.35
CA LEU A 201 11.07 -10.40 -9.54
C LEU A 201 11.00 -9.58 -10.84
N VAL A 202 11.79 -9.96 -11.82
CA VAL A 202 11.82 -9.34 -13.13
C VAL A 202 11.91 -10.38 -14.25
N VAL A 203 11.14 -10.18 -15.31
CA VAL A 203 11.23 -10.97 -16.54
C VAL A 203 11.88 -10.14 -17.62
N HIS A 204 12.92 -10.71 -18.24
CA HIS A 204 13.59 -10.15 -19.41
C HIS A 204 13.24 -10.94 -20.68
N ASP A 205 13.17 -10.27 -21.80
CA ASP A 205 13.07 -10.90 -23.11
C ASP A 205 14.43 -11.41 -23.63
N SER A 206 14.46 -11.99 -24.82
CA SER A 206 15.68 -12.48 -25.47
C SER A 206 16.70 -11.39 -25.81
N GLY A 207 16.28 -10.13 -25.88
CA GLY A 207 17.12 -8.94 -26.05
C GLY A 207 17.61 -8.34 -24.74
N ASP A 208 17.35 -8.99 -23.59
CA ASP A 208 17.67 -8.53 -22.25
C ASP A 208 16.92 -7.25 -21.81
N SER A 209 15.82 -6.91 -22.49
CA SER A 209 14.92 -5.82 -22.11
C SER A 209 13.94 -6.27 -21.03
N VAL A 210 13.60 -5.36 -20.11
CA VAL A 210 12.58 -5.64 -19.07
C VAL A 210 11.22 -5.78 -19.74
N ALA A 211 10.58 -6.94 -19.58
CA ALA A 211 9.26 -7.26 -20.13
C ALA A 211 8.15 -7.23 -19.10
N ALA A 212 8.45 -7.62 -17.86
CA ALA A 212 7.52 -7.57 -16.75
C ALA A 212 8.27 -7.60 -15.41
N TYR A 213 7.63 -7.14 -14.35
CA TYR A 213 8.16 -7.24 -12.99
C TYR A 213 7.04 -7.34 -11.96
N GLY A 214 7.40 -7.80 -10.76
CA GLY A 214 6.53 -7.82 -9.60
C GLY A 214 7.34 -7.84 -8.32
N LEU A 215 6.93 -7.03 -7.35
CA LEU A 215 7.54 -6.98 -6.03
C LEU A 215 6.57 -7.60 -5.02
N PHE A 216 7.10 -8.53 -4.24
CA PHE A 216 6.37 -9.30 -3.26
C PHE A 216 6.93 -8.99 -1.88
N TRP A 217 6.06 -8.68 -0.94
CA TRP A 217 6.40 -8.32 0.42
C TRP A 217 5.93 -9.41 1.37
N TYR A 218 6.73 -9.71 2.35
CA TYR A 218 6.36 -10.63 3.42
C TYR A 218 6.59 -9.99 4.78
N ASP A 219 5.54 -9.89 5.56
CA ASP A 219 5.62 -9.47 6.95
C ASP A 219 5.58 -10.69 7.88
N PRO A 220 6.71 -11.04 8.52
CA PRO A 220 6.78 -12.21 9.40
C PRO A 220 5.99 -12.03 10.70
N GLU A 221 5.76 -10.80 11.18
CA GLU A 221 5.01 -10.52 12.41
C GLU A 221 3.52 -10.84 12.25
N THR A 222 2.98 -10.62 11.06
CA THR A 222 1.57 -10.84 10.75
C THR A 222 1.33 -12.08 9.89
N ALA A 223 2.40 -12.71 9.41
CA ALA A 223 2.37 -13.77 8.41
C ALA A 223 1.55 -13.39 7.16
N THR A 224 1.62 -12.13 6.75
CA THR A 224 0.88 -11.58 5.60
C THR A 224 1.81 -11.30 4.44
N GLY A 225 1.40 -11.68 3.24
CA GLY A 225 2.03 -11.29 1.98
C GLY A 225 1.28 -10.13 1.33
N LEU A 226 2.01 -9.26 0.63
CA LEU A 226 1.44 -8.22 -0.24
C LEU A 226 2.10 -8.30 -1.61
N VAL A 227 1.33 -8.06 -2.66
CA VAL A 227 1.83 -7.97 -4.04
C VAL A 227 1.66 -6.54 -4.53
N GLU A 228 2.73 -5.77 -4.56
CA GLU A 228 2.77 -4.40 -5.07
C GLU A 228 4.22 -3.91 -5.27
N PRO A 229 4.56 -3.34 -6.44
CA PRO A 229 3.76 -3.24 -7.66
C PRO A 229 3.85 -4.51 -8.52
N MET A 230 2.96 -4.60 -9.52
CA MET A 230 3.06 -5.59 -10.58
C MET A 230 2.79 -4.98 -11.94
N ARG A 231 3.62 -5.29 -12.93
CA ARG A 231 3.47 -4.73 -14.27
C ARG A 231 4.00 -5.66 -15.37
N THR A 232 3.31 -5.62 -16.52
CA THR A 232 3.82 -6.13 -17.82
C THR A 232 3.86 -4.97 -18.81
N GLU A 233 5.00 -4.80 -19.48
CA GLU A 233 5.16 -3.76 -20.48
C GLU A 233 4.27 -4.03 -21.70
N ASP A 234 3.79 -2.96 -22.33
CA ASP A 234 2.71 -3.03 -23.32
C ASP A 234 3.03 -3.98 -24.50
N ASP A 235 4.27 -3.94 -25.01
CA ASP A 235 4.72 -4.79 -26.11
C ASP A 235 4.89 -6.28 -25.72
N HIS A 236 4.81 -6.59 -24.41
CA HIS A 236 4.99 -7.93 -23.87
C HIS A 236 3.71 -8.52 -23.26
N GLN A 237 2.58 -7.79 -23.34
CA GLN A 237 1.30 -8.25 -22.82
C GLN A 237 0.77 -9.49 -23.58
N ARG A 238 -0.22 -10.18 -22.98
CA ARG A 238 -0.91 -11.36 -23.53
C ARG A 238 -0.02 -12.58 -23.77
N ARG A 239 1.15 -12.64 -23.13
CA ARG A 239 2.11 -13.77 -23.20
C ARG A 239 2.19 -14.56 -21.89
N GLY A 240 1.27 -14.32 -20.96
CA GLY A 240 1.22 -15.01 -19.66
C GLY A 240 2.29 -14.57 -18.66
N LEU A 241 3.08 -13.52 -18.91
CA LEU A 241 4.19 -13.10 -18.05
C LEU A 241 3.71 -12.68 -16.66
N ALA A 242 2.64 -11.86 -16.57
CA ALA A 242 2.05 -11.47 -15.29
C ALA A 242 1.61 -12.68 -14.47
N ARG A 243 0.98 -13.67 -15.11
CA ARG A 243 0.57 -14.91 -14.44
C ARG A 243 1.76 -15.68 -13.92
N HIS A 244 2.82 -15.80 -14.72
CA HIS A 244 4.03 -16.51 -14.30
C HIS A 244 4.69 -15.84 -13.09
N ILE A 245 4.91 -14.51 -13.15
CA ILE A 245 5.51 -13.74 -12.04
C ILE A 245 4.63 -13.88 -10.79
N LEU A 246 3.32 -13.68 -10.93
CA LEU A 246 2.41 -13.71 -9.80
C LEU A 246 2.41 -15.10 -9.14
N THR A 247 2.26 -16.17 -9.92
CA THR A 247 2.27 -17.54 -9.36
C THR A 247 3.61 -17.92 -8.74
N THR A 248 4.74 -17.43 -9.28
CA THR A 248 6.07 -17.62 -8.67
C THR A 248 6.18 -16.87 -7.34
N GLY A 249 5.76 -15.59 -7.31
CA GLY A 249 5.82 -14.80 -6.09
C GLY A 249 4.88 -15.32 -4.99
N LEU A 250 3.70 -15.83 -5.36
CA LEU A 250 2.78 -16.49 -4.41
C LEU A 250 3.42 -17.72 -3.77
N ASP A 251 4.16 -18.50 -4.55
CA ASP A 251 4.86 -19.67 -4.04
C ASP A 251 5.99 -19.26 -3.08
N LEU A 252 6.80 -18.25 -3.44
CA LEU A 252 7.83 -17.69 -2.57
C LEU A 252 7.27 -17.16 -1.25
N LEU A 253 6.16 -16.42 -1.28
CA LEU A 253 5.49 -15.92 -0.07
C LEU A 253 5.00 -17.05 0.83
N ALA A 254 4.38 -18.07 0.25
CA ALA A 254 3.89 -19.22 1.00
C ALA A 254 5.04 -20.04 1.62
N GLU A 255 6.14 -20.25 0.89
CA GLU A 255 7.35 -20.92 1.41
C GLU A 255 8.03 -20.11 2.52
N ALA A 256 7.94 -18.78 2.48
CA ALA A 256 8.43 -17.91 3.55
C ALA A 256 7.55 -17.97 4.82
N GLY A 257 6.35 -18.53 4.74
CA GLY A 257 5.45 -18.70 5.88
C GLY A 257 4.22 -17.80 5.87
N ALA A 258 3.94 -17.10 4.76
CA ALA A 258 2.69 -16.33 4.64
C ALA A 258 1.48 -17.26 4.84
N LYS A 259 0.50 -16.76 5.59
CA LYS A 259 -0.81 -17.43 5.78
C LYS A 259 -1.83 -16.96 4.76
N ARG A 260 -1.73 -15.71 4.38
CA ARG A 260 -2.61 -15.04 3.44
C ARG A 260 -1.82 -14.00 2.64
N ILE A 261 -2.31 -13.70 1.46
CA ILE A 261 -1.66 -12.78 0.53
C ILE A 261 -2.70 -11.79 0.02
N LYS A 262 -2.38 -10.51 0.08
CA LYS A 262 -3.21 -9.40 -0.38
C LYS A 262 -2.74 -8.94 -1.75
N ILE A 263 -3.69 -8.60 -2.61
CA ILE A 263 -3.48 -7.82 -3.84
C ILE A 263 -4.71 -6.96 -4.08
N CYS A 264 -4.52 -5.73 -4.54
CA CYS A 264 -5.60 -4.82 -4.88
C CYS A 264 -5.61 -4.55 -6.39
N TYR A 265 -6.78 -4.15 -6.92
CA TYR A 265 -6.90 -3.69 -8.30
C TYR A 265 -7.98 -2.61 -8.41
N GLU A 266 -7.79 -1.70 -9.35
CA GLU A 266 -8.79 -0.69 -9.69
C GLU A 266 -9.98 -1.33 -10.43
N PRO A 267 -11.24 -0.95 -10.13
CA PRO A 267 -12.44 -1.55 -10.73
C PRO A 267 -12.46 -1.50 -12.26
N ASP A 268 -11.88 -0.46 -12.85
CA ASP A 268 -11.77 -0.28 -14.31
C ASP A 268 -10.62 -1.08 -14.94
N ASN A 269 -9.67 -1.59 -14.14
CA ASN A 269 -8.60 -2.47 -14.60
C ASN A 269 -9.05 -3.94 -14.66
N SER A 270 -9.97 -4.22 -15.58
CA SER A 270 -10.54 -5.56 -15.77
C SER A 270 -9.51 -6.65 -16.06
N ALA A 271 -8.35 -6.29 -16.63
CA ALA A 271 -7.29 -7.26 -16.94
C ALA A 271 -6.62 -7.77 -15.65
N SER A 272 -6.32 -6.88 -14.70
CA SER A 272 -5.78 -7.25 -13.39
C SER A 272 -6.79 -8.03 -12.58
N GLY A 273 -8.02 -7.53 -12.46
CA GLY A 273 -9.09 -8.22 -11.74
C GLY A 273 -9.33 -9.64 -12.27
N SER A 274 -9.45 -9.80 -13.61
CA SER A 274 -9.63 -11.13 -14.22
C SER A 274 -8.45 -12.06 -13.94
N LEU A 275 -7.22 -11.55 -13.94
CA LEU A 275 -6.04 -12.34 -13.61
C LEU A 275 -6.10 -12.82 -12.16
N TYR A 276 -6.31 -11.92 -11.20
CA TYR A 276 -6.26 -12.23 -9.77
C TYR A 276 -7.37 -13.20 -9.36
N LEU A 277 -8.60 -12.93 -9.78
CA LEU A 277 -9.74 -13.83 -9.52
C LEU A 277 -9.54 -15.23 -10.15
N SER A 278 -8.92 -15.30 -11.35
CA SER A 278 -8.61 -16.61 -11.98
C SER A 278 -7.53 -17.40 -11.26
N LEU A 279 -6.80 -16.80 -10.33
CA LEU A 279 -5.78 -17.44 -9.50
C LEU A 279 -6.30 -17.79 -8.09
N GLY A 280 -7.58 -17.53 -7.82
CA GLY A 280 -8.23 -17.88 -6.57
C GLY A 280 -8.25 -16.76 -5.52
N PHE A 281 -7.86 -15.54 -5.89
CA PHE A 281 -8.10 -14.40 -5.00
C PHE A 281 -9.59 -14.13 -4.86
N GLU A 282 -10.02 -13.87 -3.64
CA GLU A 282 -11.42 -13.57 -3.32
C GLU A 282 -11.56 -12.09 -2.93
N PRO A 283 -12.52 -11.34 -3.53
CA PRO A 283 -12.80 -9.97 -3.12
C PRO A 283 -13.28 -9.92 -1.66
N ASP A 284 -12.75 -9.00 -0.88
CA ASP A 284 -13.13 -8.78 0.52
C ASP A 284 -13.89 -7.45 0.68
N ARG A 285 -13.34 -6.37 0.15
CA ARG A 285 -13.96 -5.04 0.22
C ARG A 285 -13.68 -4.21 -1.03
N GLN A 286 -14.47 -3.16 -1.19
CA GLN A 286 -14.21 -2.09 -2.12
C GLN A 286 -14.04 -0.80 -1.35
N THR A 287 -13.08 0.01 -1.74
CA THR A 287 -12.89 1.34 -1.18
C THR A 287 -13.57 2.41 -2.02
N VAL A 288 -13.72 3.58 -1.45
CA VAL A 288 -14.26 4.78 -2.10
C VAL A 288 -13.43 5.98 -1.65
N VAL A 289 -13.19 6.90 -2.57
CA VAL A 289 -12.46 8.14 -2.30
C VAL A 289 -13.46 9.27 -2.09
N PHE A 290 -13.37 9.90 -0.92
CA PHE A 290 -14.10 11.12 -0.60
C PHE A 290 -13.14 12.31 -0.67
N SER A 291 -13.61 13.41 -1.22
CA SER A 291 -12.86 14.65 -1.27
C SER A 291 -13.62 15.85 -0.75
N ARG A 292 -12.86 16.83 -0.27
CA ARG A 292 -13.36 18.14 0.11
C ARG A 292 -12.40 19.20 -0.41
N ARG A 293 -12.96 20.25 -1.02
CA ARG A 293 -12.24 21.51 -1.27
C ARG A 293 -12.80 22.57 -0.34
N THR A 294 -11.94 23.20 0.43
CA THR A 294 -12.33 24.41 1.15
C THR A 294 -12.55 25.51 0.11
N SER A 295 -13.79 25.99 -0.03
CA SER A 295 -14.06 27.18 -0.85
C SER A 295 -13.22 28.32 -0.29
N ARG A 296 -12.32 28.89 -1.08
CA ARG A 296 -11.78 30.24 -0.76
C ARG A 296 -12.98 31.14 -0.56
N GLY A 297 -13.14 31.66 0.64
CA GLY A 297 -14.11 32.70 0.86
C GLY A 297 -13.85 33.78 -0.19
N ALA A 298 -14.87 34.04 -1.02
CA ALA A 298 -14.84 35.18 -1.94
C ALA A 298 -14.66 36.44 -1.09
N SER A 299 -13.42 36.93 -1.04
CA SER A 299 -13.03 38.21 -0.46
C SER A 299 -13.04 39.28 -1.54
#